data_da4c318634c03a6f2a559a584a9278ae
#
_entry.id   da4c318634c03a6f2a559a584a9278ae
#
_cell.length_a   1.000
_cell.length_b   1.000
_cell.length_c   1.000
_cell.angle_alpha   90.00
_cell.angle_beta   90.00
_cell.angle_gamma   90.00
#
_symmetry.space_group_name_H-M   'P 1'
#
loop_
_entity.id
_entity.type
_entity.pdbx_description
1 polymer ?
#
loop_
_entity_poly.entity_id
_entity_poly.type
_entity_poly.pdbx_seq_one_letter_code
_entity_poly.pdbx_strand_id
1 'polypeptide(L)'
;MKKEMQERYILGIDQGGTKTAAAVMRGDGFIVGQALARGAYFPNEGMESAAAAMQEAVEGALKSAAVDCEDIELTVAGIGGVDWPGDDAAVKGALQERLSLGEIFVCNDAVIAFYSGTLRSHGAVICAGTGMNGALIDREGRQFVYGDYMEEKAQGGSALARRAARKVFDAELGLCPPTKLTQLFLGQAEVPDVDTLLKRYMTEDAFRKELRFLVPQILMVAESGDAVACGLIVEFAEEIADYIEAGFRKMKMNPEEEEVVLAGSVFKGMENPLTKQVVKRMGERFAGAKVMQVHYEPVVGACIMGLIRLQMEPSEREKAIRESASVLGLCYG
;
A
#
# COMPACT_ATOMS: atom_id res chain seq x y z
N MET A 1 20.13 -22.70 19.67
CA MET A 1 19.16 -22.49 18.58
C MET A 1 17.86 -21.81 19.05
N LYS A 2 16.89 -22.43 19.76
CA LYS A 2 15.64 -21.73 20.14
C LYS A 2 15.84 -20.52 21.06
N LYS A 3 16.78 -20.53 22.00
CA LYS A 3 17.06 -19.44 22.94
C LYS A 3 17.79 -18.27 22.24
N GLU A 4 18.72 -18.55 21.34
CA GLU A 4 19.44 -17.54 20.56
C GLU A 4 18.51 -16.78 19.58
N MET A 5 17.50 -17.44 19.04
CA MET A 5 16.52 -16.80 18.13
C MET A 5 15.55 -15.86 18.86
N GLN A 6 15.30 -16.08 20.16
CA GLN A 6 14.45 -15.21 20.99
C GLN A 6 15.15 -13.92 21.43
N GLU A 7 16.46 -13.83 21.24
CA GLU A 7 17.27 -12.65 21.58
C GLU A 7 17.61 -11.77 20.36
N ARG A 8 17.09 -12.12 19.16
CA ARG A 8 17.28 -11.36 17.91
C ARG A 8 16.02 -10.55 17.62
N TYR A 9 16.18 -9.26 17.39
CA TYR A 9 15.05 -8.38 17.11
C TYR A 9 15.20 -7.69 15.75
N ILE A 10 14.06 -7.52 15.08
CA ILE A 10 13.90 -6.81 13.83
C ILE A 10 13.01 -5.61 14.10
N LEU A 11 13.42 -4.45 13.63
CA LEU A 11 12.62 -3.23 13.64
C LEU A 11 12.06 -2.99 12.23
N GLY A 12 10.74 -2.95 12.10
CA GLY A 12 10.04 -2.51 10.90
C GLY A 12 9.60 -1.06 11.02
N ILE A 13 9.76 -0.28 9.96
CA ILE A 13 9.26 1.09 9.85
C ILE A 13 8.44 1.19 8.55
N ASP A 14 7.24 1.78 8.63
CA ASP A 14 6.38 2.14 7.51
C ASP A 14 6.07 3.63 7.62
N GLN A 15 6.59 4.45 6.69
CA GLN A 15 6.35 5.89 6.68
C GLN A 15 5.71 6.34 5.38
N GLY A 16 4.55 6.97 5.52
CA GLY A 16 3.86 7.68 4.45
C GLY A 16 3.46 9.08 4.87
N GLY A 17 2.78 9.79 3.97
CA GLY A 17 2.32 11.16 4.25
C GLY A 17 1.23 11.27 5.32
N THR A 18 0.60 10.16 5.73
CA THR A 18 -0.53 10.17 6.67
C THR A 18 -0.15 9.68 8.06
N LYS A 19 0.70 8.67 8.14
CA LYS A 19 1.17 8.06 9.39
C LYS A 19 2.60 7.56 9.24
N THR A 20 3.28 7.43 10.37
CA THR A 20 4.52 6.65 10.53
C THR A 20 4.25 5.56 11.55
N ALA A 21 4.52 4.31 11.20
CA ALA A 21 4.38 3.16 12.09
C ALA A 21 5.74 2.51 12.31
N ALA A 22 6.00 2.05 13.53
CA ALA A 22 7.14 1.19 13.83
C ALA A 22 6.68 -0.04 14.61
N ALA A 23 7.30 -1.19 14.35
CA ALA A 23 7.04 -2.43 15.06
C ALA A 23 8.34 -3.19 15.33
N VAL A 24 8.44 -3.80 16.51
CA VAL A 24 9.55 -4.66 16.90
C VAL A 24 9.09 -6.10 16.86
N MET A 25 9.75 -6.91 16.04
CA MET A 25 9.50 -8.34 15.90
C MET A 25 10.70 -9.14 16.43
N ARG A 26 10.43 -10.14 17.22
CA ARG A 26 11.44 -11.11 17.69
C ARG A 26 11.71 -12.16 16.61
N GLY A 27 12.90 -12.72 16.57
CA GLY A 27 13.32 -13.69 15.55
C GLY A 27 12.47 -14.96 15.45
N ASP A 28 11.59 -15.24 16.42
CA ASP A 28 10.60 -16.32 16.34
C ASP A 28 9.28 -15.90 15.70
N GLY A 29 9.17 -14.63 15.22
CA GLY A 29 8.02 -14.09 14.51
C GLY A 29 7.01 -13.36 15.41
N PHE A 30 7.17 -13.32 16.74
CA PHE A 30 6.31 -12.53 17.60
C PHE A 30 6.61 -11.04 17.50
N ILE A 31 5.58 -10.24 17.23
CA ILE A 31 5.63 -8.79 17.32
C ILE A 31 5.45 -8.42 18.79
N VAL A 32 6.48 -7.85 19.40
CA VAL A 32 6.55 -7.59 20.84
C VAL A 32 6.28 -6.14 21.21
N GLY A 33 6.29 -5.22 20.24
CA GLY A 33 5.98 -3.81 20.45
C GLY A 33 5.65 -3.10 19.15
N GLN A 34 4.87 -2.01 19.27
CA GLN A 34 4.55 -1.13 18.16
C GLN A 34 4.29 0.29 18.65
N ALA A 35 4.43 1.25 17.76
CA ALA A 35 3.98 2.62 17.97
C ALA A 35 3.62 3.31 16.66
N LEU A 36 2.85 4.38 16.76
CA LEU A 36 2.45 5.26 15.68
C LEU A 36 2.91 6.67 15.98
N ALA A 37 3.35 7.37 14.96
CA ALA A 37 3.62 8.80 14.97
C ALA A 37 2.92 9.46 13.78
N ARG A 38 3.00 10.80 13.69
CA ARG A 38 2.47 11.55 12.55
C ARG A 38 3.09 11.09 11.23
N GLY A 39 2.37 11.28 10.13
CA GLY A 39 2.95 11.14 8.80
C GLY A 39 3.92 12.27 8.48
N ALA A 40 4.86 12.00 7.58
CA ALA A 40 5.74 13.00 7.02
C ALA A 40 6.29 12.51 5.67
N TYR A 41 5.88 13.14 4.59
CA TYR A 41 6.36 12.80 3.25
C TYR A 41 7.57 13.66 2.92
N PHE A 42 8.78 13.08 3.01
CA PHE A 42 10.03 13.86 2.94
C PHE A 42 10.24 14.67 1.66
N PRO A 43 9.72 14.27 0.49
CA PRO A 43 9.84 15.11 -0.71
C PRO A 43 9.11 16.46 -0.58
N ASN A 44 8.07 16.54 0.24
CA ASN A 44 7.29 17.76 0.45
C ASN A 44 7.63 18.48 1.76
N GLU A 45 7.87 17.70 2.83
CA GLU A 45 8.03 18.24 4.20
C GLU A 45 9.48 18.31 4.67
N GLY A 46 10.40 17.77 3.86
CA GLY A 46 11.83 17.73 4.16
C GLY A 46 12.24 16.51 5.02
N MET A 47 13.50 16.11 4.86
CA MET A 47 14.09 14.94 5.52
C MET A 47 14.09 15.08 7.05
N GLU A 48 14.32 16.27 7.58
CA GLU A 48 14.34 16.53 9.02
C GLU A 48 12.97 16.22 9.66
N SER A 49 11.87 16.62 9.01
CA SER A 49 10.50 16.35 9.46
C SER A 49 10.19 14.84 9.44
N ALA A 50 10.60 14.17 8.36
CA ALA A 50 10.43 12.74 8.20
C ALA A 50 11.24 11.93 9.23
N ALA A 51 12.51 12.28 9.42
CA ALA A 51 13.38 11.63 10.39
C ALA A 51 12.89 11.80 11.84
N ALA A 52 12.35 12.98 12.19
CA ALA A 52 11.76 13.19 13.50
C ALA A 52 10.52 12.31 13.74
N ALA A 53 9.65 12.15 12.74
CA ALA A 53 8.48 11.27 12.85
C ALA A 53 8.89 9.78 12.93
N MET A 54 9.93 9.36 12.19
CA MET A 54 10.46 8.00 12.30
C MET A 54 11.07 7.76 13.69
N GLN A 55 11.86 8.71 14.21
CA GLN A 55 12.43 8.60 15.56
C GLN A 55 11.34 8.44 16.62
N GLU A 56 10.31 9.26 16.59
CA GLU A 56 9.19 9.19 17.54
C GLU A 56 8.51 7.79 17.50
N ALA A 57 8.23 7.26 16.30
CA ALA A 57 7.62 5.95 16.14
C ALA A 57 8.56 4.83 16.66
N VAL A 58 9.85 4.90 16.33
CA VAL A 58 10.84 3.90 16.75
C VAL A 58 11.01 3.89 18.27
N GLU A 59 11.22 5.05 18.90
CA GLU A 59 11.36 5.15 20.37
C GLU A 59 10.10 4.63 21.07
N GLY A 60 8.92 4.93 20.53
CA GLY A 60 7.66 4.39 21.05
C GLY A 60 7.56 2.87 20.94
N ALA A 61 7.95 2.30 19.79
CA ALA A 61 7.90 0.85 19.56
C ALA A 61 8.92 0.11 20.44
N LEU A 62 10.14 0.60 20.57
CA LEU A 62 11.17 0.04 21.45
C LEU A 62 10.75 0.07 22.92
N LYS A 63 10.20 1.20 23.36
CA LYS A 63 9.64 1.32 24.72
C LYS A 63 8.49 0.34 24.95
N SER A 64 7.60 0.17 23.98
CA SER A 64 6.49 -0.79 24.06
C SER A 64 6.99 -2.23 24.13
N ALA A 65 8.08 -2.54 23.42
CA ALA A 65 8.71 -3.85 23.40
C ALA A 65 9.60 -4.14 24.62
N ALA A 66 10.00 -3.12 25.40
CA ALA A 66 11.05 -3.17 26.41
C ALA A 66 12.40 -3.68 25.83
N VAL A 67 12.79 -3.17 24.66
CA VAL A 67 13.99 -3.54 23.89
C VAL A 67 14.80 -2.26 23.63
N ASP A 68 16.12 -2.35 23.73
CA ASP A 68 17.01 -1.24 23.44
C ASP A 68 17.43 -1.20 21.94
N CYS A 69 17.88 -0.04 21.44
CA CYS A 69 18.32 0.11 20.06
C CYS A 69 19.43 -0.87 19.68
N GLU A 70 20.35 -1.14 20.59
CA GLU A 70 21.50 -2.02 20.41
C GLU A 70 21.12 -3.50 20.25
N ASP A 71 19.92 -3.88 20.70
CA ASP A 71 19.39 -5.24 20.54
C ASP A 71 18.77 -5.48 19.15
N ILE A 72 18.55 -4.42 18.37
CA ILE A 72 18.01 -4.49 17.01
C ILE A 72 19.10 -4.96 16.06
N GLU A 73 18.93 -6.16 15.51
CA GLU A 73 19.87 -6.73 14.56
C GLU A 73 19.73 -6.13 13.15
N LEU A 74 18.49 -5.90 12.73
CA LEU A 74 18.19 -5.32 11.43
C LEU A 74 16.97 -4.40 11.52
N THR A 75 17.10 -3.20 10.96
CA THR A 75 15.98 -2.29 10.71
C THR A 75 15.62 -2.34 9.23
N VAL A 76 14.34 -2.54 8.93
CA VAL A 76 13.78 -2.43 7.57
C VAL A 76 12.82 -1.25 7.55
N ALA A 77 13.12 -0.25 6.74
CA ALA A 77 12.34 0.97 6.60
C ALA A 77 11.74 1.09 5.19
N GLY A 78 10.42 0.96 5.09
CA GLY A 78 9.65 1.25 3.88
C GLY A 78 9.15 2.68 3.93
N ILE A 79 9.65 3.52 3.03
CA ILE A 79 9.46 4.97 3.09
C ILE A 79 8.85 5.48 1.79
N GLY A 80 7.68 6.11 1.90
CA GLY A 80 7.07 6.80 0.76
C GLY A 80 7.94 7.93 0.26
N GLY A 81 8.18 7.96 -1.05
CA GLY A 81 9.05 8.94 -1.69
C GLY A 81 10.52 8.48 -1.86
N VAL A 82 10.86 7.26 -1.45
CA VAL A 82 12.14 6.63 -1.84
C VAL A 82 11.97 6.07 -3.26
N ASP A 83 12.04 6.94 -4.25
CA ASP A 83 11.76 6.65 -5.64
C ASP A 83 12.99 6.78 -6.53
N TRP A 84 14.04 7.49 -6.09
CA TRP A 84 15.22 7.80 -6.89
C TRP A 84 16.51 7.24 -6.27
N PRO A 85 17.53 6.98 -7.10
CA PRO A 85 18.85 6.57 -6.59
C PRO A 85 19.42 7.57 -5.60
N GLY A 86 19.78 7.09 -4.41
CA GLY A 86 20.35 7.89 -3.33
C GLY A 86 19.35 8.31 -2.24
N ASP A 87 18.03 8.22 -2.49
CA ASP A 87 17.02 8.50 -1.47
C ASP A 87 17.15 7.55 -0.28
N ASP A 88 17.40 6.28 -0.55
CA ASP A 88 17.66 5.26 0.46
C ASP A 88 18.85 5.60 1.36
N ALA A 89 19.94 6.06 0.76
CA ALA A 89 21.14 6.49 1.50
C ALA A 89 20.86 7.75 2.34
N ALA A 90 20.09 8.70 1.81
CA ALA A 90 19.71 9.91 2.54
C ALA A 90 18.85 9.60 3.77
N VAL A 91 17.81 8.75 3.61
CA VAL A 91 16.96 8.29 4.73
C VAL A 91 17.78 7.52 5.76
N LYS A 92 18.63 6.59 5.30
CA LYS A 92 19.52 5.82 6.19
C LYS A 92 20.42 6.74 7.02
N GLY A 93 21.04 7.73 6.40
CA GLY A 93 21.88 8.71 7.09
C GLY A 93 21.12 9.50 8.15
N ALA A 94 19.91 9.98 7.80
CA ALA A 94 19.07 10.72 8.73
C ALA A 94 18.60 9.89 9.94
N LEU A 95 18.36 8.57 9.76
CA LEU A 95 18.07 7.66 10.87
C LEU A 95 19.29 7.42 11.76
N GLN A 96 20.47 7.20 11.16
CA GLN A 96 21.73 6.97 11.91
C GLN A 96 22.19 8.18 12.72
N GLU A 97 21.89 9.40 12.28
CA GLU A 97 22.18 10.61 13.04
C GLU A 97 21.35 10.75 14.32
N ARG A 98 20.19 10.10 14.39
CA ARG A 98 19.20 10.23 15.47
C ARG A 98 19.11 9.03 16.38
N LEU A 99 19.40 7.85 15.87
CA LEU A 99 19.19 6.57 16.54
C LEU A 99 20.43 5.69 16.41
N SER A 100 20.83 5.05 17.52
CA SER A 100 21.94 4.09 17.56
C SER A 100 21.49 2.71 17.02
N LEU A 101 20.97 2.68 15.80
CA LEU A 101 20.56 1.46 15.14
C LEU A 101 21.74 0.80 14.42
N GLY A 102 21.76 -0.53 14.42
CA GLY A 102 22.75 -1.34 13.72
C GLY A 102 22.60 -1.28 12.19
N GLU A 103 22.34 -2.45 11.58
CA GLU A 103 22.10 -2.51 10.13
C GLU A 103 20.72 -1.91 9.78
N ILE A 104 20.69 -0.99 8.80
CA ILE A 104 19.47 -0.37 8.30
C ILE A 104 19.37 -0.65 6.80
N PHE A 105 18.25 -1.24 6.39
CA PHE A 105 17.83 -1.40 5.01
C PHE A 105 16.65 -0.47 4.73
N VAL A 106 16.78 0.40 3.74
CA VAL A 106 15.72 1.33 3.32
C VAL A 106 15.24 0.94 1.93
N CYS A 107 13.93 0.99 1.72
CA CYS A 107 13.28 0.78 0.43
C CYS A 107 12.02 1.66 0.31
N ASN A 108 11.39 1.65 -0.86
CA ASN A 108 10.08 2.28 -1.04
C ASN A 108 9.00 1.55 -0.20
N ASP A 109 7.99 2.27 0.27
CA ASP A 109 6.87 1.75 1.06
C ASP A 109 6.05 0.67 0.33
N ALA A 110 5.96 0.74 -1.02
CA ALA A 110 5.34 -0.32 -1.81
C ALA A 110 6.06 -1.67 -1.66
N VAL A 111 7.39 -1.68 -1.46
CA VAL A 111 8.16 -2.92 -1.30
C VAL A 111 7.76 -3.65 -0.03
N ILE A 112 7.64 -2.96 1.11
CA ILE A 112 7.21 -3.61 2.35
C ILE A 112 5.74 -4.04 2.30
N ALA A 113 4.90 -3.32 1.54
CA ALA A 113 3.52 -3.70 1.33
C ALA A 113 3.38 -5.06 0.61
N PHE A 114 4.32 -5.45 -0.25
CA PHE A 114 4.36 -6.79 -0.82
C PHE A 114 4.39 -7.87 0.28
N TYR A 115 5.30 -7.74 1.22
CA TYR A 115 5.47 -8.72 2.31
C TYR A 115 4.34 -8.71 3.33
N SER A 116 3.44 -7.72 3.30
CA SER A 116 2.25 -7.72 4.14
C SER A 116 1.13 -8.65 3.63
N GLY A 117 1.23 -9.13 2.40
CA GLY A 117 0.28 -10.06 1.76
C GLY A 117 0.84 -11.44 1.45
N THR A 118 2.14 -11.65 1.57
CA THR A 118 2.78 -12.93 1.26
C THR A 118 4.03 -13.16 2.10
N LEU A 119 4.38 -14.44 2.28
CA LEU A 119 5.64 -14.86 2.90
C LEU A 119 6.74 -15.19 1.86
N ARG A 120 6.45 -14.99 0.56
CA ARG A 120 7.44 -15.16 -0.50
C ARG A 120 8.44 -14.01 -0.51
N SER A 121 9.64 -14.29 -1.04
CA SER A 121 10.70 -13.28 -1.18
C SER A 121 10.62 -12.48 -2.48
N HIS A 122 9.79 -12.89 -3.45
CA HIS A 122 9.69 -12.30 -4.80
C HIS A 122 8.26 -12.29 -5.32
N GLY A 123 7.95 -11.35 -6.22
CA GLY A 123 6.63 -11.16 -6.82
C GLY A 123 6.36 -9.70 -7.13
N ALA A 124 5.08 -9.34 -7.21
CA ALA A 124 4.64 -7.97 -7.51
C ALA A 124 3.64 -7.47 -6.48
N VAL A 125 3.57 -6.16 -6.30
CA VAL A 125 2.55 -5.49 -5.48
C VAL A 125 2.01 -4.28 -6.21
N ILE A 126 0.70 -4.05 -6.08
CA ILE A 126 0.03 -2.80 -6.44
C ILE A 126 -0.60 -2.23 -5.17
N CYS A 127 -0.22 -1.01 -4.84
CA CYS A 127 -0.74 -0.25 -3.70
C CYS A 127 -1.68 0.83 -4.22
N ALA A 128 -3.00 0.72 -3.97
CA ALA A 128 -3.98 1.73 -4.35
C ALA A 128 -4.65 2.31 -3.11
N GLY A 129 -4.26 3.52 -2.78
CA GLY A 129 -4.85 4.37 -1.76
C GLY A 129 -5.40 5.65 -2.39
N THR A 130 -4.99 6.82 -1.92
CA THR A 130 -5.29 8.12 -2.56
C THR A 130 -4.75 8.15 -3.99
N GLY A 131 -3.46 7.84 -4.16
CA GLY A 131 -2.79 7.54 -5.42
C GLY A 131 -2.60 6.04 -5.61
N MET A 132 -1.77 5.67 -6.59
CA MET A 132 -1.35 4.30 -6.84
C MET A 132 0.16 4.25 -7.02
N ASN A 133 0.78 3.23 -6.46
CA ASN A 133 2.17 2.86 -6.68
C ASN A 133 2.26 1.34 -6.74
N GLY A 134 3.41 0.81 -7.02
CA GLY A 134 3.66 -0.62 -6.98
C GLY A 134 5.14 -0.94 -7.09
N ALA A 135 5.47 -2.18 -6.81
CA ALA A 135 6.84 -2.66 -6.91
C ALA A 135 6.88 -4.11 -7.41
N LEU A 136 8.01 -4.48 -7.98
CA LEU A 136 8.36 -5.87 -8.26
C LEU A 136 9.67 -6.19 -7.56
N ILE A 137 9.74 -7.40 -7.04
CA ILE A 137 10.95 -7.96 -6.41
C ILE A 137 11.24 -9.27 -7.13
N ASP A 138 12.44 -9.42 -7.70
CA ASP A 138 12.83 -10.68 -8.33
C ASP A 138 13.48 -11.66 -7.34
N ARG A 139 13.83 -12.85 -7.82
CA ARG A 139 14.43 -13.92 -6.99
C ARG A 139 15.82 -13.57 -6.45
N GLU A 140 16.52 -12.64 -7.08
CA GLU A 140 17.81 -12.10 -6.65
C GLU A 140 17.65 -10.93 -5.66
N GLY A 141 16.40 -10.53 -5.34
CA GLY A 141 16.09 -9.41 -4.46
C GLY A 141 16.24 -8.04 -5.10
N ARG A 142 16.42 -7.96 -6.43
CA ARG A 142 16.41 -6.69 -7.16
C ARG A 142 14.98 -6.15 -7.19
N GLN A 143 14.85 -4.84 -7.03
CA GLN A 143 13.57 -4.16 -6.93
C GLN A 143 13.36 -3.21 -8.10
N PHE A 144 12.14 -3.14 -8.58
CA PHE A 144 11.66 -2.10 -9.47
C PHE A 144 10.42 -1.48 -8.84
N VAL A 145 10.45 -0.18 -8.59
CA VAL A 145 9.32 0.61 -8.12
C VAL A 145 8.78 1.40 -9.30
N TYR A 146 7.46 1.43 -9.46
CA TYR A 146 6.87 2.19 -10.57
C TYR A 146 7.03 3.70 -10.37
N GLY A 147 6.78 4.20 -9.14
CA GLY A 147 6.90 5.62 -8.85
C GLY A 147 6.16 6.49 -9.88
N ASP A 148 6.84 7.46 -10.44
CA ASP A 148 6.31 8.41 -11.42
C ASP A 148 5.91 7.79 -12.79
N TYR A 149 6.21 6.51 -13.04
CA TYR A 149 5.62 5.80 -14.18
C TYR A 149 4.10 5.61 -14.03
N MET A 150 3.58 5.62 -12.79
CA MET A 150 2.15 5.64 -12.52
C MET A 150 1.72 7.08 -12.27
N GLU A 151 1.06 7.71 -13.23
CA GLU A 151 0.62 9.10 -13.08
C GLU A 151 -0.44 9.21 -11.97
N GLU A 152 -0.13 9.91 -10.88
CA GLU A 152 -1.00 10.09 -9.71
C GLU A 152 -2.41 10.59 -10.11
N LYS A 153 -2.50 11.44 -11.13
CA LYS A 153 -3.78 11.98 -11.61
C LYS A 153 -4.62 10.96 -12.37
N ALA A 154 -4.01 9.91 -12.89
CA ALA A 154 -4.68 8.88 -13.68
C ALA A 154 -5.02 7.63 -12.88
N GLN A 155 -4.40 7.42 -11.71
CA GLN A 155 -4.42 6.17 -10.95
C GLN A 155 -4.81 6.38 -9.48
N GLY A 156 -5.25 5.29 -8.82
CA GLY A 156 -5.64 5.27 -7.42
C GLY A 156 -7.07 5.77 -7.14
N GLY A 157 -7.42 5.90 -5.88
CA GLY A 157 -8.77 6.25 -5.43
C GLY A 157 -9.20 7.64 -5.87
N SER A 158 -8.30 8.60 -5.87
CA SER A 158 -8.61 9.95 -6.37
C SER A 158 -8.95 9.96 -7.85
N ALA A 159 -8.26 9.16 -8.67
CA ALA A 159 -8.55 9.02 -10.08
C ALA A 159 -9.86 8.29 -10.32
N LEU A 160 -10.10 7.19 -9.60
CA LEU A 160 -11.35 6.44 -9.68
C LEU A 160 -12.56 7.34 -9.38
N ALA A 161 -12.49 8.15 -8.32
CA ALA A 161 -13.56 9.07 -7.96
C ALA A 161 -13.77 10.18 -9.00
N ARG A 162 -12.68 10.75 -9.56
CA ARG A 162 -12.78 11.74 -10.64
C ARG A 162 -13.39 11.16 -11.92
N ARG A 163 -13.01 9.94 -12.29
CA ARG A 163 -13.59 9.24 -13.45
C ARG A 163 -15.07 8.93 -13.22
N ALA A 164 -15.46 8.54 -12.00
CA ALA A 164 -16.86 8.34 -11.64
C ALA A 164 -17.67 9.64 -11.75
N ALA A 165 -17.14 10.78 -11.25
CA ALA A 165 -17.76 12.09 -11.45
C ALA A 165 -17.90 12.44 -12.92
N ARG A 166 -16.90 12.13 -13.76
CA ARG A 166 -16.99 12.34 -15.22
C ARG A 166 -18.12 11.52 -15.84
N LYS A 167 -18.32 10.27 -15.42
CA LYS A 167 -19.45 9.43 -15.89
C LYS A 167 -20.82 10.04 -15.53
N VAL A 168 -20.93 10.77 -14.41
CA VAL A 168 -22.15 11.54 -14.07
C VAL A 168 -22.42 12.64 -15.10
N PHE A 169 -21.40 13.41 -15.47
CA PHE A 169 -21.52 14.47 -16.48
C PHE A 169 -21.79 13.89 -17.88
N ASP A 170 -21.17 12.76 -18.23
CA ASP A 170 -21.41 12.07 -19.49
C ASP A 170 -22.85 11.52 -19.58
N ALA A 171 -23.41 11.02 -18.48
CA ALA A 171 -24.79 10.57 -18.42
C ALA A 171 -25.80 11.70 -18.61
N GLU A 172 -25.53 12.87 -18.01
CA GLU A 172 -26.36 14.08 -18.18
C GLU A 172 -26.41 14.53 -19.65
N LEU A 173 -25.28 14.41 -20.35
CA LEU A 173 -25.19 14.72 -21.79
C LEU A 173 -25.72 13.62 -22.70
N GLY A 174 -26.13 12.46 -22.15
CA GLY A 174 -26.57 11.30 -22.95
C GLY A 174 -25.42 10.56 -23.65
N LEU A 175 -24.16 10.78 -23.24
CA LEU A 175 -22.97 10.10 -23.78
C LEU A 175 -22.81 8.67 -23.22
N CYS A 176 -23.45 8.39 -22.10
CA CYS A 176 -23.59 7.05 -21.54
C CYS A 176 -24.99 6.89 -20.89
N PRO A 177 -25.44 5.67 -20.57
CA PRO A 177 -26.72 5.46 -19.91
C PRO A 177 -26.82 6.21 -18.56
N PRO A 178 -28.07 6.48 -18.08
CA PRO A 178 -28.29 6.94 -16.72
C PRO A 178 -27.64 6.01 -15.69
N THR A 179 -27.10 6.58 -14.62
CA THR A 179 -26.35 5.84 -13.60
C THR A 179 -26.74 6.24 -12.18
N LYS A 180 -26.68 5.30 -11.25
CA LYS A 180 -26.87 5.55 -9.82
C LYS A 180 -25.75 6.44 -9.22
N LEU A 181 -24.60 6.56 -9.90
CA LEU A 181 -23.54 7.49 -9.53
C LEU A 181 -24.06 8.92 -9.45
N THR A 182 -25.02 9.31 -10.33
CA THR A 182 -25.61 10.66 -10.30
C THR A 182 -26.20 10.97 -8.94
N GLN A 183 -27.04 10.09 -8.39
CA GLN A 183 -27.63 10.29 -7.06
C GLN A 183 -26.59 10.31 -5.94
N LEU A 184 -25.57 9.47 -6.03
CA LEU A 184 -24.45 9.44 -5.07
C LEU A 184 -23.73 10.79 -5.03
N PHE A 185 -23.36 11.34 -6.19
CA PHE A 185 -22.60 12.59 -6.25
C PHE A 185 -23.43 13.81 -5.92
N LEU A 186 -24.70 13.88 -6.34
CA LEU A 186 -25.62 14.96 -5.96
C LEU A 186 -25.86 14.97 -4.44
N GLY A 187 -26.09 13.79 -3.85
CA GLY A 187 -26.26 13.66 -2.39
C GLY A 187 -25.01 14.08 -1.61
N GLN A 188 -23.83 13.67 -2.04
CA GLN A 188 -22.57 14.05 -1.38
C GLN A 188 -22.29 15.54 -1.50
N ALA A 189 -22.60 16.13 -2.64
CA ALA A 189 -22.41 17.57 -2.87
C ALA A 189 -23.53 18.43 -2.29
N GLU A 190 -24.63 17.84 -1.83
CA GLU A 190 -25.84 18.54 -1.35
C GLU A 190 -26.36 19.57 -2.36
N VAL A 191 -26.38 19.18 -3.66
CA VAL A 191 -26.82 20.04 -4.76
C VAL A 191 -28.03 19.43 -5.49
N PRO A 192 -28.89 20.29 -6.09
CA PRO A 192 -30.16 19.82 -6.67
C PRO A 192 -30.00 19.16 -8.05
N ASP A 193 -28.95 19.46 -8.80
CA ASP A 193 -28.79 19.08 -10.19
C ASP A 193 -27.33 18.95 -10.61
N VAL A 194 -27.13 18.34 -11.80
CA VAL A 194 -25.79 18.04 -12.32
C VAL A 194 -25.04 19.30 -12.77
N ASP A 195 -25.73 20.34 -13.25
CA ASP A 195 -25.09 21.59 -13.63
C ASP A 195 -24.46 22.28 -12.42
N THR A 196 -25.16 22.30 -11.29
CA THR A 196 -24.65 22.83 -10.01
C THR A 196 -23.49 22.01 -9.49
N LEU A 197 -23.57 20.66 -9.61
CA LEU A 197 -22.46 19.76 -9.28
C LEU A 197 -21.23 20.03 -10.15
N LEU A 198 -21.43 20.19 -11.46
CA LEU A 198 -20.35 20.47 -12.41
C LEU A 198 -19.67 21.80 -12.08
N LYS A 199 -20.44 22.85 -11.79
CA LYS A 199 -19.89 24.15 -11.37
C LYS A 199 -19.00 23.98 -10.13
N ARG A 200 -19.51 23.30 -9.09
CA ARG A 200 -18.76 23.06 -7.85
C ARG A 200 -17.49 22.25 -8.12
N TYR A 201 -17.61 21.18 -8.92
CA TYR A 201 -16.45 20.34 -9.33
C TYR A 201 -15.38 21.18 -10.04
N MET A 202 -15.75 22.13 -10.89
CA MET A 202 -14.81 22.95 -11.66
C MET A 202 -14.16 24.06 -10.83
N THR A 203 -14.86 24.58 -9.82
CA THR A 203 -14.42 25.77 -9.08
C THR A 203 -13.83 25.50 -7.70
N GLU A 204 -14.08 24.32 -7.10
CA GLU A 204 -13.69 24.01 -5.73
C GLU A 204 -12.67 22.86 -5.69
N ASP A 205 -11.37 23.18 -5.57
CA ASP A 205 -10.29 22.17 -5.47
C ASP A 205 -10.44 21.25 -4.26
N ALA A 206 -10.88 21.79 -3.13
CA ALA A 206 -11.11 21.03 -1.91
C ALA A 206 -12.18 19.94 -2.14
N PHE A 207 -13.30 20.30 -2.76
CA PHE A 207 -14.35 19.34 -3.11
C PHE A 207 -13.83 18.22 -4.02
N ARG A 208 -13.06 18.54 -5.07
CA ARG A 208 -12.47 17.52 -5.94
C ARG A 208 -11.55 16.54 -5.19
N LYS A 209 -10.80 17.04 -4.21
CA LYS A 209 -9.92 16.21 -3.37
C LYS A 209 -10.71 15.30 -2.43
N GLU A 210 -11.85 15.76 -1.94
CA GLU A 210 -12.72 14.99 -1.04
C GLU A 210 -13.46 13.86 -1.76
N LEU A 211 -13.64 13.92 -3.08
CA LEU A 211 -14.31 12.87 -3.84
C LEU A 211 -13.68 11.48 -3.65
N ARG A 212 -12.39 11.40 -3.32
CA ARG A 212 -11.72 10.13 -3.01
C ARG A 212 -12.41 9.34 -1.87
N PHE A 213 -13.09 10.03 -0.96
CA PHE A 213 -13.81 9.38 0.13
C PHE A 213 -15.09 8.66 -0.34
N LEU A 214 -15.53 8.89 -1.59
CA LEU A 214 -16.66 8.19 -2.21
C LEU A 214 -16.27 6.85 -2.83
N VAL A 215 -14.99 6.48 -2.87
CA VAL A 215 -14.56 5.23 -3.48
C VAL A 215 -15.32 4.00 -2.97
N PRO A 216 -15.54 3.81 -1.66
CA PRO A 216 -16.33 2.68 -1.17
C PRO A 216 -17.76 2.67 -1.73
N GLN A 217 -18.43 3.83 -1.79
CA GLN A 217 -19.78 3.95 -2.31
C GLN A 217 -19.83 3.74 -3.84
N ILE A 218 -18.81 4.20 -4.58
CA ILE A 218 -18.69 3.94 -6.03
C ILE A 218 -18.58 2.43 -6.27
N LEU A 219 -17.78 1.72 -5.47
CA LEU A 219 -17.66 0.26 -5.55
C LEU A 219 -18.98 -0.44 -5.22
N MET A 220 -19.74 0.04 -4.21
CA MET A 220 -21.08 -0.47 -3.91
C MET A 220 -22.07 -0.24 -5.04
N VAL A 221 -22.02 0.90 -5.74
CA VAL A 221 -22.85 1.16 -6.93
C VAL A 221 -22.52 0.16 -8.03
N ALA A 222 -21.25 -0.13 -8.28
CA ALA A 222 -20.84 -1.16 -9.23
C ALA A 222 -21.33 -2.56 -8.79
N GLU A 223 -21.19 -2.92 -7.53
CA GLU A 223 -21.67 -4.20 -6.97
C GLU A 223 -23.19 -4.34 -7.12
N SER A 224 -23.95 -3.24 -7.04
CA SER A 224 -25.41 -3.25 -7.28
C SER A 224 -25.81 -3.47 -8.74
N GLY A 225 -24.85 -3.66 -9.66
CA GLY A 225 -25.08 -3.95 -11.07
C GLY A 225 -25.33 -2.71 -11.94
N ASP A 226 -24.97 -1.49 -11.48
CA ASP A 226 -25.01 -0.30 -12.35
C ASP A 226 -24.02 -0.46 -13.50
N ALA A 227 -24.51 -0.45 -14.74
CA ALA A 227 -23.71 -0.76 -15.91
C ALA A 227 -22.54 0.22 -16.14
N VAL A 228 -22.75 1.51 -15.83
CA VAL A 228 -21.73 2.56 -16.00
C VAL A 228 -20.63 2.40 -14.95
N ALA A 229 -21.01 2.18 -13.69
CA ALA A 229 -20.05 1.93 -12.62
C ALA A 229 -19.29 0.61 -12.85
N CYS A 230 -19.95 -0.47 -13.26
CA CYS A 230 -19.30 -1.73 -13.62
C CYS A 230 -18.28 -1.53 -14.75
N GLY A 231 -18.64 -0.81 -15.81
CA GLY A 231 -17.72 -0.49 -16.90
C GLY A 231 -16.47 0.26 -16.42
N LEU A 232 -16.67 1.27 -15.55
CA LEU A 232 -15.55 2.02 -14.96
C LEU A 232 -14.60 1.11 -14.15
N ILE A 233 -15.14 0.17 -13.35
CA ILE A 233 -14.32 -0.76 -12.58
C ILE A 233 -13.56 -1.73 -13.49
N VAL A 234 -14.17 -2.18 -14.59
CA VAL A 234 -13.51 -3.03 -15.58
C VAL A 234 -12.35 -2.29 -16.26
N GLU A 235 -12.58 -1.03 -16.71
CA GLU A 235 -11.54 -0.18 -17.31
C GLU A 235 -10.36 0.00 -16.33
N PHE A 236 -10.65 0.28 -15.06
CA PHE A 236 -9.63 0.50 -14.03
C PHE A 236 -8.84 -0.77 -13.70
N ALA A 237 -9.50 -1.92 -13.66
CA ALA A 237 -8.85 -3.22 -13.46
C ALA A 237 -7.95 -3.62 -14.63
N GLU A 238 -8.34 -3.28 -15.86
CA GLU A 238 -7.53 -3.51 -17.05
C GLU A 238 -6.22 -2.73 -17.02
N GLU A 239 -6.29 -1.46 -16.65
CA GLU A 239 -5.08 -0.61 -16.50
C GLU A 239 -4.15 -1.13 -15.40
N ILE A 240 -4.69 -1.62 -14.28
CA ILE A 240 -3.89 -2.25 -13.22
C ILE A 240 -3.17 -3.50 -13.77
N ALA A 241 -3.90 -4.35 -14.51
CA ALA A 241 -3.31 -5.54 -15.10
C ALA A 241 -2.23 -5.21 -16.14
N ASP A 242 -2.40 -4.11 -16.91
CA ASP A 242 -1.39 -3.61 -17.85
C ASP A 242 -0.08 -3.23 -17.14
N TYR A 243 -0.17 -2.52 -16.00
CA TYR A 243 1.01 -2.18 -15.20
C TYR A 243 1.70 -3.43 -14.66
N ILE A 244 0.94 -4.39 -14.11
CA ILE A 244 1.50 -5.65 -13.58
C ILE A 244 2.24 -6.40 -14.70
N GLU A 245 1.62 -6.56 -15.87
CA GLU A 245 2.24 -7.21 -17.03
C GLU A 245 3.50 -6.48 -17.50
N ALA A 246 3.43 -5.15 -17.62
CA ALA A 246 4.58 -4.33 -18.02
C ALA A 246 5.75 -4.47 -17.04
N GLY A 247 5.47 -4.52 -15.73
CA GLY A 247 6.47 -4.73 -14.70
C GLY A 247 7.14 -6.10 -14.81
N PHE A 248 6.37 -7.18 -14.93
CA PHE A 248 6.92 -8.52 -15.13
C PHE A 248 7.81 -8.60 -16.37
N ARG A 249 7.38 -7.99 -17.47
CA ARG A 249 8.18 -7.92 -18.71
C ARG A 249 9.48 -7.14 -18.48
N LYS A 250 9.43 -5.99 -17.80
CA LYS A 250 10.59 -5.14 -17.48
C LYS A 250 11.61 -5.89 -16.62
N MET A 251 11.14 -6.61 -15.61
CA MET A 251 11.98 -7.39 -14.69
C MET A 251 12.34 -8.78 -15.22
N LYS A 252 11.82 -9.19 -16.38
CA LYS A 252 11.99 -10.52 -16.98
C LYS A 252 11.55 -11.66 -16.05
N MET A 253 10.50 -11.42 -15.26
CA MET A 253 9.89 -12.40 -14.38
C MET A 253 8.80 -13.18 -15.12
N ASN A 254 8.56 -14.44 -14.71
CA ASN A 254 7.48 -15.25 -15.27
C ASN A 254 6.19 -15.05 -14.45
N PRO A 255 5.16 -14.38 -14.99
CA PRO A 255 3.94 -14.06 -14.21
C PRO A 255 3.21 -15.30 -13.66
N GLU A 256 3.35 -16.47 -14.30
CA GLU A 256 2.67 -17.70 -13.87
C GLU A 256 3.29 -18.33 -12.61
N GLU A 257 4.51 -17.93 -12.26
CA GLU A 257 5.23 -18.42 -11.08
C GLU A 257 5.16 -17.46 -9.89
N GLU A 258 4.62 -16.25 -10.11
CA GLU A 258 4.69 -15.16 -9.16
C GLU A 258 3.36 -14.94 -8.42
N GLU A 259 3.46 -14.30 -7.26
CA GLU A 259 2.31 -13.77 -6.54
C GLU A 259 2.20 -12.26 -6.77
N VAL A 260 0.96 -11.79 -6.96
CA VAL A 260 0.62 -10.37 -7.07
C VAL A 260 -0.16 -9.97 -5.83
N VAL A 261 0.38 -9.08 -5.05
CA VAL A 261 -0.28 -8.55 -3.84
C VAL A 261 -1.03 -7.27 -4.17
N LEU A 262 -2.30 -7.19 -3.79
CA LEU A 262 -3.11 -5.99 -3.86
C LEU A 262 -3.18 -5.36 -2.47
N ALA A 263 -2.66 -4.14 -2.33
CA ALA A 263 -2.57 -3.38 -1.09
C ALA A 263 -3.26 -2.02 -1.21
N GLY A 264 -3.62 -1.45 -0.07
CA GLY A 264 -4.22 -0.12 -0.02
C GLY A 264 -5.76 -0.14 0.09
N SER A 265 -6.31 1.01 0.50
CA SER A 265 -7.72 1.13 0.90
C SER A 265 -8.72 0.87 -0.23
N VAL A 266 -8.30 1.06 -1.49
CA VAL A 266 -9.17 0.83 -2.66
C VAL A 266 -9.48 -0.65 -2.85
N PHE A 267 -8.61 -1.56 -2.38
CA PHE A 267 -8.81 -3.00 -2.47
C PHE A 267 -9.43 -3.63 -1.21
N LYS A 268 -9.75 -2.83 -0.18
CA LYS A 268 -10.34 -3.37 1.05
C LYS A 268 -11.69 -4.04 0.82
N GLY A 269 -11.94 -5.11 1.57
CA GLY A 269 -13.17 -5.87 1.57
C GLY A 269 -13.10 -7.16 0.75
N MET A 270 -13.66 -8.24 1.31
CA MET A 270 -13.65 -9.58 0.70
C MET A 270 -14.39 -9.64 -0.65
N GLU A 271 -15.44 -8.85 -0.80
CA GLU A 271 -16.30 -8.82 -1.99
C GLU A 271 -16.01 -7.65 -2.93
N ASN A 272 -14.85 -6.98 -2.76
CA ASN A 272 -14.49 -5.78 -3.52
C ASN A 272 -14.55 -6.02 -5.05
N PRO A 273 -15.40 -5.30 -5.79
CA PRO A 273 -15.60 -5.54 -7.22
C PRO A 273 -14.35 -5.24 -8.06
N LEU A 274 -13.50 -4.27 -7.64
CA LEU A 274 -12.25 -3.99 -8.35
C LEU A 274 -11.27 -5.15 -8.16
N THR A 275 -11.10 -5.65 -6.94
CA THR A 275 -10.27 -6.83 -6.67
C THR A 275 -10.70 -8.03 -7.52
N LYS A 276 -12.01 -8.33 -7.57
CA LYS A 276 -12.57 -9.41 -8.41
C LYS A 276 -12.22 -9.23 -9.89
N GLN A 277 -12.30 -8.00 -10.40
CA GLN A 277 -11.96 -7.72 -11.80
C GLN A 277 -10.46 -7.84 -12.06
N VAL A 278 -9.58 -7.37 -11.16
CA VAL A 278 -8.12 -7.55 -11.29
C VAL A 278 -7.77 -9.04 -11.29
N VAL A 279 -8.31 -9.83 -10.34
CA VAL A 279 -8.11 -11.30 -10.30
C VAL A 279 -8.53 -11.94 -11.62
N LYS A 280 -9.72 -11.56 -12.14
CA LYS A 280 -10.22 -12.06 -13.42
C LYS A 280 -9.27 -11.71 -14.57
N ARG A 281 -8.84 -10.46 -14.71
CA ARG A 281 -7.93 -10.02 -15.79
C ARG A 281 -6.58 -10.73 -15.72
N MET A 282 -6.03 -10.86 -14.51
CA MET A 282 -4.77 -11.60 -14.32
C MET A 282 -4.90 -13.07 -14.71
N GLY A 283 -6.01 -13.73 -14.33
CA GLY A 283 -6.27 -15.11 -14.72
C GLY A 283 -6.50 -15.32 -16.23
N GLU A 284 -7.10 -14.34 -16.92
CA GLU A 284 -7.27 -14.35 -18.37
C GLU A 284 -5.94 -14.19 -19.13
N ARG A 285 -5.00 -13.40 -18.58
CA ARG A 285 -3.68 -13.14 -19.18
C ARG A 285 -2.63 -14.18 -18.82
N PHE A 286 -2.65 -14.69 -17.59
CA PHE A 286 -1.64 -15.59 -17.02
C PHE A 286 -2.30 -16.69 -16.19
N ALA A 287 -2.40 -17.88 -16.74
CA ALA A 287 -3.16 -19.00 -16.16
C ALA A 287 -2.69 -19.44 -14.76
N GLY A 288 -1.42 -19.18 -14.42
CA GLY A 288 -0.82 -19.53 -13.12
C GLY A 288 -0.72 -18.38 -12.12
N ALA A 289 -1.07 -17.14 -12.51
CA ALA A 289 -0.91 -15.97 -11.66
C ALA A 289 -1.79 -16.05 -10.41
N LYS A 290 -1.18 -15.82 -9.24
CA LYS A 290 -1.88 -15.80 -7.96
C LYS A 290 -2.00 -14.37 -7.49
N VAL A 291 -3.24 -13.89 -7.35
CA VAL A 291 -3.53 -12.55 -6.81
C VAL A 291 -3.94 -12.70 -5.35
N MET A 292 -3.23 -12.00 -4.48
CA MET A 292 -3.39 -12.03 -3.03
C MET A 292 -3.83 -10.64 -2.54
N GLN A 293 -4.58 -10.59 -1.46
CA GLN A 293 -4.78 -9.34 -0.70
C GLN A 293 -3.83 -9.29 0.49
N VAL A 294 -3.52 -8.10 0.97
CA VAL A 294 -2.73 -7.93 2.19
C VAL A 294 -3.44 -8.54 3.40
N HIS A 295 -2.67 -9.14 4.29
CA HIS A 295 -3.14 -9.72 5.53
C HIS A 295 -2.83 -8.83 6.74
N TYR A 296 -1.78 -8.01 6.63
CA TYR A 296 -1.24 -7.20 7.71
C TYR A 296 -1.04 -5.76 7.27
N GLU A 297 -0.91 -4.85 8.24
CA GLU A 297 -0.41 -3.50 7.99
C GLU A 297 1.03 -3.56 7.43
N PRO A 298 1.45 -2.61 6.57
CA PRO A 298 2.76 -2.67 5.88
C PRO A 298 3.96 -2.75 6.84
N VAL A 299 3.86 -2.20 8.03
CA VAL A 299 4.91 -2.29 9.05
C VAL A 299 5.23 -3.74 9.45
N VAL A 300 4.24 -4.64 9.43
CA VAL A 300 4.47 -6.09 9.64
C VAL A 300 5.18 -6.67 8.43
N GLY A 301 4.85 -6.21 7.22
CA GLY A 301 5.58 -6.58 6.00
C GLY A 301 7.06 -6.20 6.06
N ALA A 302 7.40 -5.03 6.63
CA ALA A 302 8.79 -4.65 6.89
C ALA A 302 9.50 -5.66 7.82
N CYS A 303 8.84 -6.08 8.88
CA CYS A 303 9.38 -7.11 9.79
C CYS A 303 9.54 -8.47 9.09
N ILE A 304 8.56 -8.90 8.27
CA ILE A 304 8.64 -10.15 7.49
C ILE A 304 9.80 -10.09 6.50
N MET A 305 9.99 -8.96 5.82
CA MET A 305 11.15 -8.74 4.95
C MET A 305 12.46 -8.87 5.72
N GLY A 306 12.50 -8.36 6.95
CA GLY A 306 13.65 -8.50 7.85
C GLY A 306 13.97 -9.97 8.17
N LEU A 307 12.95 -10.81 8.46
CA LEU A 307 13.14 -12.25 8.65
C LEU A 307 13.78 -12.90 7.42
N ILE A 308 13.27 -12.58 6.22
CA ILE A 308 13.79 -13.12 4.95
C ILE A 308 15.26 -12.69 4.75
N ARG A 309 15.60 -11.43 4.99
CA ARG A 309 16.97 -10.92 4.84
C ARG A 309 17.95 -11.56 5.83
N LEU A 310 17.49 -11.84 7.03
CA LEU A 310 18.26 -12.58 8.04
C LEU A 310 18.23 -14.11 7.82
N GLN A 311 17.69 -14.58 6.69
CA GLN A 311 17.56 -15.99 6.33
C GLN A 311 16.75 -16.81 7.36
N MET A 312 15.79 -16.17 8.00
CA MET A 312 14.84 -16.80 8.91
C MET A 312 13.54 -17.09 8.16
N GLU A 313 13.19 -18.35 7.95
CA GLU A 313 12.01 -18.73 7.17
C GLU A 313 10.69 -18.22 7.80
N PRO A 314 10.01 -17.22 7.18
CA PRO A 314 8.78 -16.65 7.73
C PRO A 314 7.63 -17.65 7.80
N SER A 315 7.59 -18.65 6.90
CA SER A 315 6.57 -19.71 6.88
C SER A 315 6.57 -20.55 8.15
N GLU A 316 7.73 -20.80 8.76
CA GLU A 316 7.84 -21.47 10.06
C GLU A 316 7.33 -20.63 11.22
N ARG A 317 7.19 -19.30 11.02
CA ARG A 317 6.81 -18.30 12.02
C ARG A 317 5.42 -17.72 11.78
N GLU A 318 4.73 -18.15 10.73
CA GLU A 318 3.44 -17.58 10.31
C GLU A 318 2.42 -17.52 11.44
N LYS A 319 2.34 -18.57 12.25
CA LYS A 319 1.43 -18.62 13.38
C LYS A 319 1.72 -17.51 14.41
N ALA A 320 2.98 -17.33 14.77
CA ALA A 320 3.42 -16.33 15.75
C ALA A 320 3.16 -14.91 15.24
N ILE A 321 3.46 -14.66 13.95
CA ILE A 321 3.18 -13.38 13.28
C ILE A 321 1.68 -13.08 13.35
N ARG A 322 0.84 -14.03 12.94
CA ARG A 322 -0.61 -13.87 12.90
C ARG A 322 -1.22 -13.60 14.26
N GLU A 323 -0.84 -14.39 15.27
CA GLU A 323 -1.34 -14.25 16.64
C GLU A 323 -0.95 -12.89 17.23
N SER A 324 0.32 -12.49 17.14
CA SER A 324 0.80 -11.22 17.70
C SER A 324 0.27 -10.01 16.92
N ALA A 325 0.20 -10.06 15.59
CA ALA A 325 -0.38 -9.02 14.78
C ALA A 325 -1.87 -8.80 15.12
N SER A 326 -2.62 -9.88 15.34
CA SER A 326 -4.04 -9.79 15.74
C SER A 326 -4.22 -9.12 17.10
N VAL A 327 -3.42 -9.48 18.10
CA VAL A 327 -3.47 -8.88 19.44
C VAL A 327 -3.15 -7.40 19.41
N LEU A 328 -2.22 -6.98 18.53
CA LEU A 328 -1.79 -5.58 18.41
C LEU A 328 -2.61 -4.76 17.41
N GLY A 329 -3.66 -5.35 16.80
CA GLY A 329 -4.48 -4.65 15.82
C GLY A 329 -3.74 -4.32 14.50
N LEU A 330 -2.74 -5.13 14.14
CA LEU A 330 -1.92 -4.97 12.93
C LEU A 330 -2.41 -5.87 11.77
N CYS A 331 -3.53 -6.55 11.92
CA CYS A 331 -4.19 -7.24 10.83
C CYS A 331 -4.95 -6.24 9.96
N TYR A 332 -4.87 -6.45 8.65
CA TYR A 332 -5.58 -5.63 7.67
C TYR A 332 -7.02 -6.14 7.57
N GLY A 333 -7.96 -5.36 8.15
CA GLY A 333 -9.39 -5.70 8.20
C GLY A 333 -10.16 -5.36 6.94
#